data_255fc10f26b12f645631ab2e768fab8f
#
_entry.id   255fc10f26b12f645631ab2e768fab8f
#
_cell.length_a   1.000
_cell.length_b   1.000
_cell.length_c   1.000
_cell.angle_alpha   90.00
_cell.angle_beta   90.00
_cell.angle_gamma   90.00
#
_symmetry.space_group_name_H-M   'P 1'
#
loop_
_entity.id
_entity.type
_entity.pdbx_description
1 polymer ?
#
loop_
_entity_poly.entity_id
_entity_poly.type
_entity_poly.pdbx_seq_one_letter_code
_entity_poly.pdbx_strand_id
1 'polypeptide(L)'
;MIKRLIRRAAALLMALLTLWAVAATVGSQSLPEALRAIREESLPQHVLRWQLGDLFSPRSLSLTTLAALYESPLLLSAQDMRESPVPQKKPESQVPTMQTPAEEHAEQPVEQPVEQPPKQPTEPPATPQPAVTGDTDPTAGLSFAENGVRSETVKPTNSNYTAAGGVTIRNRSSEGLDGVDLDSGSFAATLPAEGPQVLIVHTHASEAYTMPEGQGYVSTGNYRTSDDTKSVIRVGDEIAAVLSSYGITVLHDRTLHDNPYYNGAYTRSADTIASYQEKYPSIAFVLDVHRDAVEDASGRQYKLITAEDPRMAQVCFIMGVNHDGWEENLKLAAAVQRTLVQDYPTLMRPISLINANYNQSMSSGSVLVEVGAAGNSLDEAIYAGRVFAHGFAKTILGSKQG
;
A
#
# COMPACT_ATOMS: atom_id res chain seq x y z
N MET A 1 36.61 -8.41 -8.49
CA MET A 1 36.72 -6.94 -8.43
C MET A 1 36.83 -6.29 -9.82
N ILE A 2 37.74 -6.71 -10.66
CA ILE A 2 37.97 -6.17 -12.04
C ILE A 2 36.73 -6.26 -12.94
N LYS A 3 35.99 -7.38 -12.96
CA LYS A 3 34.78 -7.55 -13.77
C LYS A 3 33.66 -6.56 -13.38
N ARG A 4 33.55 -6.17 -12.09
CA ARG A 4 32.58 -5.15 -11.64
C ARG A 4 32.98 -3.74 -12.06
N LEU A 5 34.30 -3.47 -12.08
CA LEU A 5 34.82 -2.16 -12.52
C LEU A 5 34.64 -1.98 -14.03
N ILE A 6 34.92 -3.01 -14.83
CA ILE A 6 34.72 -3.00 -16.29
C ILE A 6 33.21 -2.79 -16.62
N ARG A 7 32.32 -3.47 -15.92
CA ARG A 7 30.87 -3.30 -16.11
C ARG A 7 30.41 -1.86 -15.76
N ARG A 8 30.95 -1.27 -14.69
CA ARG A 8 30.64 0.12 -14.31
C ARG A 8 31.18 1.12 -15.32
N ALA A 9 32.39 0.90 -15.84
CA ALA A 9 32.97 1.74 -16.87
C ALA A 9 32.22 1.65 -18.22
N ALA A 10 31.83 0.44 -18.64
CA ALA A 10 31.02 0.24 -19.84
C ALA A 10 29.65 0.92 -19.77
N ALA A 11 29.05 0.92 -18.60
CA ALA A 11 27.75 1.55 -18.39
C ALA A 11 27.81 3.08 -18.35
N LEU A 12 28.84 3.65 -17.73
CA LEU A 12 29.10 5.09 -17.82
C LEU A 12 29.32 5.52 -19.27
N LEU A 13 30.05 4.73 -20.04
CA LEU A 13 30.27 4.98 -21.46
C LEU A 13 28.95 4.93 -22.26
N MET A 14 28.12 3.93 -22.00
CA MET A 14 26.80 3.81 -22.64
C MET A 14 25.87 4.95 -22.26
N ALA A 15 25.86 5.38 -21.00
CA ALA A 15 25.08 6.53 -20.55
C ALA A 15 25.53 7.84 -21.22
N LEU A 16 26.84 8.04 -21.37
CA LEU A 16 27.39 9.20 -22.07
C LEU A 16 27.08 9.18 -23.58
N LEU A 17 27.13 8.00 -24.21
CA LEU A 17 26.76 7.82 -25.62
C LEU A 17 25.27 8.07 -25.86
N THR A 18 24.41 7.64 -24.95
CA THR A 18 22.96 7.89 -25.02
C THR A 18 22.68 9.38 -24.85
N LEU A 19 23.33 10.03 -23.89
CA LEU A 19 23.23 11.47 -23.66
C LEU A 19 23.66 12.26 -24.91
N TRP A 20 24.76 11.85 -25.52
CA TRP A 20 25.26 12.46 -26.77
C TRP A 20 24.31 12.24 -27.94
N ALA A 21 23.77 11.03 -28.11
CA ALA A 21 22.83 10.70 -29.17
C ALA A 21 21.50 11.51 -29.03
N VAL A 22 20.98 11.64 -27.79
CA VAL A 22 19.79 12.46 -27.50
C VAL A 22 20.07 13.95 -27.78
N ALA A 23 21.22 14.48 -27.34
CA ALA A 23 21.62 15.84 -27.61
C ALA A 23 21.75 16.11 -29.12
N ALA A 24 22.27 15.14 -29.87
CA ALA A 24 22.43 15.22 -31.32
C ALA A 24 21.09 15.14 -32.07
N THR A 25 20.12 14.36 -31.61
CA THR A 25 18.80 14.18 -32.24
C THR A 25 17.82 15.30 -31.93
N VAL A 26 17.91 15.90 -30.74
CA VAL A 26 17.01 17.01 -30.32
C VAL A 26 17.50 18.36 -30.82
N GLY A 27 18.71 18.44 -31.41
CA GLY A 27 19.26 19.69 -31.93
C GLY A 27 19.54 20.76 -30.88
N SER A 28 19.60 20.36 -29.59
CA SER A 28 19.85 21.26 -28.47
C SER A 28 21.33 21.64 -28.41
N GLN A 29 21.61 22.92 -28.28
CA GLN A 29 22.98 23.45 -28.18
C GLN A 29 23.49 23.49 -26.74
N SER A 30 22.71 23.06 -25.77
CA SER A 30 23.10 23.09 -24.36
C SER A 30 22.81 21.78 -23.61
N LEU A 31 23.73 21.37 -22.73
CA LEU A 31 23.59 20.22 -21.86
C LEU A 31 22.36 20.29 -20.92
N PRO A 32 21.96 21.46 -20.38
CA PRO A 32 20.74 21.59 -19.58
C PRO A 32 19.45 21.26 -20.33
N GLU A 33 19.35 21.61 -21.61
CA GLU A 33 18.17 21.29 -22.43
C GLU A 33 18.09 19.80 -22.77
N ALA A 34 19.24 19.17 -23.07
CA ALA A 34 19.30 17.72 -23.27
C ALA A 34 18.92 16.94 -21.99
N LEU A 35 19.35 17.38 -20.81
CA LEU A 35 18.96 16.79 -19.52
C LEU A 35 17.48 17.00 -19.20
N ARG A 36 16.87 18.12 -19.63
CA ARG A 36 15.45 18.38 -19.49
C ARG A 36 14.61 17.47 -20.39
N ALA A 37 15.02 17.28 -21.63
CA ALA A 37 14.39 16.37 -22.58
C ALA A 37 14.44 14.90 -22.10
N ILE A 38 15.55 14.46 -21.48
CA ILE A 38 15.67 13.12 -20.85
C ILE A 38 14.76 12.97 -19.62
N ARG A 39 14.49 14.04 -18.91
CA ARG A 39 13.59 14.04 -17.75
C ARG A 39 12.12 14.00 -18.16
N GLU A 40 11.77 14.57 -19.28
CA GLU A 40 10.41 14.61 -19.84
C GLU A 40 10.07 13.37 -20.68
N GLU A 41 11.08 12.72 -21.30
CA GLU A 41 10.93 11.41 -21.93
C GLU A 41 11.42 10.32 -20.97
N SER A 42 10.53 9.41 -20.59
CA SER A 42 10.82 8.28 -19.70
C SER A 42 12.16 7.61 -20.03
N LEU A 43 13.07 7.55 -19.06
CA LEU A 43 14.40 6.92 -19.17
C LEU A 43 14.33 5.60 -19.95
N PRO A 44 15.22 5.36 -20.91
CA PRO A 44 15.23 4.11 -21.68
C PRO A 44 15.29 2.91 -20.74
N GLN A 45 14.38 1.95 -20.93
CA GLN A 45 14.22 0.73 -20.11
C GLN A 45 15.52 -0.02 -19.82
N HIS A 46 16.52 0.13 -20.69
CA HIS A 46 17.84 -0.49 -20.53
C HIS A 46 18.65 0.07 -19.36
N VAL A 47 18.47 1.36 -18.98
CA VAL A 47 19.16 1.98 -17.84
C VAL A 47 18.54 1.51 -16.54
N LEU A 48 17.20 1.40 -16.49
CA LEU A 48 16.48 0.85 -15.34
C LEU A 48 16.83 -0.63 -15.11
N ARG A 49 16.86 -1.44 -16.18
CA ARG A 49 17.29 -2.84 -16.13
C ARG A 49 18.73 -2.99 -15.62
N TRP A 50 19.58 -2.04 -15.89
CA TRP A 50 20.96 -2.09 -15.45
C TRP A 50 21.14 -1.69 -13.98
N GLN A 51 20.38 -0.72 -13.48
CA GLN A 51 20.41 -0.34 -12.05
C GLN A 51 19.78 -1.39 -11.13
N LEU A 52 18.78 -2.12 -11.60
CA LEU A 52 18.07 -3.16 -10.86
C LEU A 52 18.67 -4.58 -11.03
N GLY A 53 19.66 -4.70 -11.87
CA GLY A 53 20.56 -5.79 -12.29
C GLY A 53 20.24 -7.21 -11.88
N ASP A 54 20.58 -7.62 -10.70
CA ASP A 54 20.53 -9.02 -10.26
C ASP A 54 19.22 -9.42 -9.54
N LEU A 55 18.30 -8.49 -9.34
CA LEU A 55 16.99 -8.76 -8.74
C LEU A 55 15.99 -9.36 -9.74
N PHE A 56 16.25 -9.22 -11.04
CA PHE A 56 15.35 -9.70 -12.09
C PHE A 56 16.13 -10.42 -13.19
N SER A 57 15.72 -11.65 -13.49
CA SER A 57 16.30 -12.43 -14.59
C SER A 57 16.08 -11.72 -15.93
N PRO A 58 17.11 -11.62 -16.83
CA PRO A 58 17.08 -10.74 -18.00
C PRO A 58 16.09 -11.10 -19.10
N ARG A 59 15.25 -12.12 -18.93
CA ARG A 59 14.46 -12.69 -20.04
C ARG A 59 12.99 -12.29 -20.12
N SER A 60 12.44 -11.47 -19.19
CA SER A 60 10.97 -11.36 -19.12
C SER A 60 10.36 -10.03 -18.65
N LEU A 61 11.08 -8.92 -18.61
CA LEU A 61 10.44 -7.65 -18.23
C LEU A 61 9.86 -6.95 -19.48
N SER A 62 8.52 -7.00 -19.62
CA SER A 62 7.79 -6.20 -20.60
C SER A 62 7.66 -4.74 -20.12
N LEU A 63 7.29 -3.83 -21.02
CA LEU A 63 6.95 -2.43 -20.69
C LEU A 63 5.87 -2.33 -19.62
N THR A 64 4.91 -3.25 -19.63
CA THR A 64 3.82 -3.36 -18.66
C THR A 64 4.32 -3.81 -17.29
N THR A 65 5.27 -4.75 -17.24
CA THR A 65 5.91 -5.19 -15.98
C THR A 65 6.75 -4.07 -15.34
N LEU A 66 7.41 -3.24 -16.16
CA LEU A 66 8.13 -2.07 -15.69
C LEU A 66 7.18 -0.97 -15.21
N ALA A 67 6.04 -0.75 -15.88
CA ALA A 67 5.01 0.16 -15.41
C ALA A 67 4.38 -0.32 -14.10
N ALA A 68 4.09 -1.62 -13.99
CA ALA A 68 3.56 -2.22 -12.75
C ALA A 68 4.58 -2.20 -11.60
N LEU A 69 5.88 -2.38 -11.89
CA LEU A 69 6.95 -2.21 -10.90
C LEU A 69 7.12 -0.73 -10.50
N TYR A 70 6.95 0.19 -11.44
CA TYR A 70 7.00 1.63 -11.19
C TYR A 70 5.78 2.10 -10.36
N GLU A 71 4.63 1.46 -10.54
CA GLU A 71 3.41 1.66 -9.75
C GLU A 71 3.35 0.76 -8.50
N SER A 72 4.36 -0.11 -8.27
CA SER A 72 4.35 -0.95 -7.08
C SER A 72 4.71 -0.13 -5.84
N PRO A 73 4.04 -0.35 -4.71
CA PRO A 73 4.34 0.32 -3.44
C PRO A 73 5.82 0.27 -3.05
N LEU A 74 6.53 -0.78 -3.48
CA LEU A 74 7.95 -1.02 -3.22
C LEU A 74 8.91 0.00 -3.87
N LEU A 75 8.60 0.46 -5.07
CA LEU A 75 9.46 1.44 -5.78
C LEU A 75 9.07 2.88 -5.44
N LEU A 76 7.78 3.13 -5.21
CA LEU A 76 7.25 4.45 -4.94
C LEU A 76 7.59 4.90 -3.51
N SER A 77 7.55 4.02 -2.52
CA SER A 77 8.01 4.33 -1.17
C SER A 77 9.50 4.68 -1.11
N ALA A 78 10.31 4.09 -1.99
CA ALA A 78 11.74 4.42 -2.10
C ALA A 78 11.98 5.81 -2.76
N GLN A 79 11.04 6.30 -3.58
CA GLN A 79 11.11 7.64 -4.17
C GLN A 79 10.62 8.72 -3.22
N ASP A 80 9.51 8.51 -2.50
CA ASP A 80 8.99 9.44 -1.49
C ASP A 80 10.01 9.69 -0.37
N MET A 81 10.80 8.68 0.02
CA MET A 81 11.85 8.84 1.03
C MET A 81 13.07 9.68 0.57
N ARG A 82 13.26 9.89 -0.75
CA ARG A 82 14.36 10.70 -1.30
C ARG A 82 13.99 12.18 -1.45
N GLU A 83 12.72 12.54 -1.39
CA GLU A 83 12.22 13.90 -1.62
C GLU A 83 11.85 14.69 -0.36
N SER A 84 12.11 14.17 0.84
CA SER A 84 11.92 14.92 2.09
C SER A 84 12.91 16.08 2.17
N PRO A 85 12.46 17.34 2.19
CA PRO A 85 13.38 18.49 2.22
C PRO A 85 14.02 18.63 3.58
N VAL A 86 15.35 18.69 3.60
CA VAL A 86 16.14 19.13 4.74
C VAL A 86 15.74 20.58 5.09
N PRO A 87 15.44 20.91 6.36
CA PRO A 87 15.04 22.27 6.72
C PRO A 87 16.20 23.26 6.47
N GLN A 88 16.04 24.14 5.50
CA GLN A 88 16.95 25.24 5.30
C GLN A 88 16.64 26.39 6.27
N LYS A 89 17.67 26.81 7.00
CA LYS A 89 17.70 27.99 7.87
C LYS A 89 17.41 29.26 7.05
N LYS A 90 16.45 30.02 7.51
CA LYS A 90 16.03 31.32 6.97
C LYS A 90 17.15 32.37 7.07
N PRO A 91 17.47 33.14 6.02
CA PRO A 91 18.16 34.38 6.18
C PRO A 91 17.20 35.56 6.35
N GLU A 92 17.62 36.49 7.16
CA GLU A 92 16.95 37.68 7.64
C GLU A 92 16.76 38.75 6.55
N SER A 93 15.71 39.51 6.71
CA SER A 93 15.19 40.70 6.06
C SER A 93 16.18 41.75 5.59
N GLN A 94 15.99 42.33 4.39
CA GLN A 94 16.14 43.74 4.10
C GLN A 94 15.18 44.21 2.99
N VAL A 95 14.36 45.20 3.31
CA VAL A 95 13.60 46.10 2.43
C VAL A 95 14.45 47.39 2.35
N PRO A 96 14.48 48.27 1.31
CA PRO A 96 13.38 48.87 0.63
C PRO A 96 13.62 49.29 -0.87
N THR A 97 12.67 49.70 -1.63
CA THR A 97 12.15 51.01 -2.00
C THR A 97 11.67 51.10 -3.46
N MET A 98 10.49 51.67 -3.58
CA MET A 98 9.69 52.11 -4.75
C MET A 98 10.39 52.58 -6.02
N GLN A 99 9.78 52.28 -7.19
CA GLN A 99 9.30 53.30 -8.14
C GLN A 99 8.47 52.63 -9.26
N THR A 100 7.26 53.13 -9.49
CA THR A 100 6.37 52.99 -10.65
C THR A 100 6.65 54.12 -11.65
N PRO A 101 6.12 54.20 -12.92
CA PRO A 101 4.83 53.65 -13.42
C PRO A 101 4.77 53.21 -14.92
N ALA A 102 3.59 52.60 -15.28
CA ALA A 102 2.83 52.60 -16.55
C ALA A 102 3.38 51.74 -17.72
N GLU A 103 2.61 50.92 -18.40
CA GLU A 103 1.33 50.98 -19.08
C GLU A 103 0.84 49.57 -19.49
N GLU A 104 -0.39 49.30 -19.24
CA GLU A 104 -1.50 48.69 -19.99
C GLU A 104 -1.21 47.70 -21.15
N HIS A 105 -1.54 46.40 -20.91
CA HIS A 105 -2.35 45.61 -21.84
C HIS A 105 -3.03 44.47 -21.09
N ALA A 106 -4.36 44.43 -21.23
CA ALA A 106 -5.24 43.44 -20.63
C ALA A 106 -5.12 42.08 -21.30
N GLU A 107 -4.72 41.05 -20.57
CA GLU A 107 -5.02 39.64 -20.86
C GLU A 107 -5.80 39.05 -19.73
N GLN A 108 -6.88 38.34 -20.10
CA GLN A 108 -7.85 37.73 -19.20
C GLN A 108 -7.20 36.66 -18.32
N PRO A 109 -7.62 36.52 -17.04
CA PRO A 109 -7.10 35.47 -16.18
C PRO A 109 -7.65 34.11 -16.60
N VAL A 110 -6.77 33.19 -16.91
CA VAL A 110 -7.07 31.77 -16.94
C VAL A 110 -7.26 31.34 -15.48
N GLU A 111 -8.47 30.96 -15.11
CA GLU A 111 -8.77 30.38 -13.80
C GLU A 111 -7.90 29.14 -13.58
N GLN A 112 -7.01 29.21 -12.62
CA GLN A 112 -6.36 28.03 -12.05
C GLN A 112 -7.40 27.25 -11.25
N PRO A 113 -7.42 25.91 -11.32
CA PRO A 113 -8.30 25.11 -10.47
C PRO A 113 -7.97 25.40 -9.00
N VAL A 114 -8.95 25.90 -8.27
CA VAL A 114 -8.86 26.07 -6.81
C VAL A 114 -8.68 24.69 -6.18
N GLU A 115 -7.53 24.48 -5.57
CA GLU A 115 -7.26 23.34 -4.72
C GLU A 115 -8.31 23.32 -3.61
N GLN A 116 -9.21 22.35 -3.63
CA GLN A 116 -10.17 22.18 -2.53
C GLN A 116 -9.37 21.70 -1.30
N PRO A 117 -9.54 22.34 -0.14
CA PRO A 117 -8.94 21.85 1.09
C PRO A 117 -9.45 20.42 1.38
N PRO A 118 -8.63 19.55 2.01
CA PRO A 118 -9.05 18.20 2.36
C PRO A 118 -10.37 18.27 3.10
N LYS A 119 -11.35 17.47 2.65
CA LYS A 119 -12.64 17.36 3.32
C LYS A 119 -12.36 16.97 4.76
N GLN A 120 -12.85 17.76 5.71
CA GLN A 120 -12.85 17.40 7.13
C GLN A 120 -13.41 15.98 7.28
N PRO A 121 -12.87 15.16 8.21
CA PRO A 121 -13.40 13.84 8.50
C PRO A 121 -14.92 13.93 8.66
N THR A 122 -15.66 13.28 7.79
CA THR A 122 -17.12 13.18 7.90
C THR A 122 -17.41 12.40 9.16
N GLU A 123 -18.20 12.97 10.04
CA GLU A 123 -18.70 12.29 11.24
C GLU A 123 -19.36 10.98 10.80
N PRO A 124 -18.96 9.81 11.36
CA PRO A 124 -19.59 8.55 10.97
C PRO A 124 -21.07 8.63 11.32
N PRO A 125 -21.99 8.15 10.46
CA PRO A 125 -23.39 8.09 10.80
C PRO A 125 -23.54 7.19 12.03
N ALA A 126 -23.94 7.77 13.15
CA ALA A 126 -24.33 7.06 14.36
C ALA A 126 -25.66 6.34 14.09
N THR A 127 -25.58 5.15 13.51
CA THR A 127 -26.72 4.23 13.47
C THR A 127 -26.41 3.08 14.43
N PRO A 128 -27.19 2.86 15.48
CA PRO A 128 -27.04 1.66 16.31
C PRO A 128 -27.42 0.47 15.43
N GLN A 129 -26.42 -0.29 14.95
CA GLN A 129 -26.66 -1.60 14.38
C GLN A 129 -27.04 -2.57 15.51
N PRO A 130 -28.05 -3.43 15.31
CA PRO A 130 -28.38 -4.47 16.29
C PRO A 130 -27.14 -5.35 16.48
N ALA A 131 -26.86 -5.70 17.74
CA ALA A 131 -25.79 -6.63 18.09
C ALA A 131 -26.01 -7.95 17.36
N VAL A 132 -25.26 -8.16 16.29
CA VAL A 132 -25.18 -9.45 15.60
C VAL A 132 -24.12 -10.24 16.33
N THR A 133 -24.53 -11.29 17.00
CA THR A 133 -23.62 -12.28 17.61
C THR A 133 -22.70 -12.84 16.53
N GLY A 134 -21.40 -12.85 16.78
CA GLY A 134 -20.29 -13.04 15.83
C GLY A 134 -20.18 -14.35 15.04
N ASP A 135 -21.29 -14.94 14.60
CA ASP A 135 -21.33 -16.20 13.84
C ASP A 135 -22.19 -16.06 12.57
N THR A 136 -21.90 -15.04 11.76
CA THR A 136 -22.55 -14.90 10.45
C THR A 136 -21.71 -15.61 9.40
N ASP A 137 -22.39 -16.35 8.50
CA ASP A 137 -21.76 -16.97 7.34
C ASP A 137 -20.95 -15.91 6.56
N PRO A 138 -19.62 -16.03 6.45
CA PRO A 138 -18.79 -15.03 5.78
C PRO A 138 -19.02 -14.97 4.27
N THR A 139 -19.76 -15.93 3.68
CA THR A 139 -20.12 -15.92 2.26
C THR A 139 -21.49 -15.29 1.99
N ALA A 140 -22.22 -14.89 3.03
CA ALA A 140 -23.58 -14.35 2.88
C ALA A 140 -23.64 -13.16 1.93
N GLY A 141 -24.54 -13.23 0.94
CA GLY A 141 -24.77 -12.17 -0.03
C GLY A 141 -23.71 -12.07 -1.15
N LEU A 142 -22.75 -13.01 -1.24
CA LEU A 142 -21.72 -13.04 -2.29
C LEU A 142 -22.12 -14.03 -3.40
N SER A 143 -21.77 -13.71 -4.66
CA SER A 143 -22.16 -14.50 -5.83
C SER A 143 -21.02 -15.35 -6.42
N PHE A 144 -19.75 -14.98 -6.21
CA PHE A 144 -18.55 -15.65 -6.71
C PHE A 144 -18.57 -15.96 -8.22
N ALA A 145 -19.07 -15.02 -9.01
CA ALA A 145 -19.06 -15.18 -10.46
C ALA A 145 -17.60 -15.19 -10.98
N GLU A 146 -17.33 -16.07 -11.95
CA GLU A 146 -16.01 -16.20 -12.56
C GLU A 146 -15.62 -14.93 -13.31
N ASN A 147 -14.36 -14.52 -13.15
CA ASN A 147 -13.78 -13.34 -13.81
C ASN A 147 -12.74 -13.70 -14.90
N GLY A 148 -12.54 -14.98 -15.17
CA GLY A 148 -11.62 -15.47 -16.20
C GLY A 148 -10.14 -15.36 -15.87
N VAL A 149 -9.78 -14.96 -14.65
CA VAL A 149 -8.39 -14.81 -14.23
C VAL A 149 -7.85 -16.14 -13.68
N ARG A 150 -6.64 -16.50 -14.10
CA ARG A 150 -5.94 -17.69 -13.59
C ARG A 150 -5.65 -17.55 -12.10
N SER A 151 -5.91 -18.62 -11.35
CA SER A 151 -5.67 -18.66 -9.91
C SER A 151 -4.33 -19.30 -9.56
N GLU A 152 -3.74 -18.84 -8.45
CA GLU A 152 -2.57 -19.38 -7.78
C GLU A 152 -2.80 -19.40 -6.27
N THR A 153 -2.11 -20.31 -5.57
CA THR A 153 -2.08 -20.35 -4.10
C THR A 153 -0.61 -20.20 -3.65
N VAL A 154 -0.30 -19.11 -2.98
CA VAL A 154 1.02 -18.91 -2.35
C VAL A 154 1.06 -19.75 -1.07
N LYS A 155 2.00 -20.69 -1.01
CA LYS A 155 2.13 -21.62 0.11
C LYS A 155 2.96 -21.01 1.25
N PRO A 156 2.73 -21.43 2.52
CA PRO A 156 3.57 -21.07 3.65
C PRO A 156 5.07 -21.35 3.44
N THR A 157 5.40 -22.38 2.66
CA THR A 157 6.78 -22.74 2.29
C THR A 157 7.53 -21.68 1.46
N ASN A 158 6.83 -20.66 0.96
CA ASN A 158 7.47 -19.50 0.29
C ASN A 158 8.09 -18.50 1.30
N SER A 159 8.14 -18.86 2.58
CA SER A 159 8.85 -18.14 3.66
C SER A 159 10.33 -18.48 3.70
N ASN A 160 11.11 -17.63 4.37
CA ASN A 160 12.51 -17.89 4.75
C ASN A 160 12.71 -17.81 6.28
N TYR A 161 11.64 -17.58 7.04
CA TYR A 161 11.61 -17.63 8.49
C TYR A 161 10.26 -18.19 8.97
N THR A 162 10.29 -19.00 10.04
CA THR A 162 9.10 -19.57 10.67
C THR A 162 9.19 -19.44 12.18
N ALA A 163 8.06 -19.11 12.81
CA ALA A 163 7.88 -19.08 14.26
C ALA A 163 6.79 -20.06 14.68
N ALA A 164 6.57 -20.23 15.98
CA ALA A 164 5.59 -21.17 16.52
C ALA A 164 4.16 -20.84 16.07
N GLY A 165 3.30 -21.87 16.06
CA GLY A 165 1.88 -21.72 15.72
C GLY A 165 1.60 -21.43 14.24
N GLY A 166 2.49 -21.83 13.33
CA GLY A 166 2.30 -21.70 11.88
C GLY A 166 2.59 -20.31 11.32
N VAL A 167 3.24 -19.44 12.11
CA VAL A 167 3.69 -18.11 11.63
C VAL A 167 4.81 -18.29 10.62
N THR A 168 4.65 -17.64 9.46
CA THR A 168 5.62 -17.67 8.36
C THR A 168 5.92 -16.26 7.89
N ILE A 169 7.21 -15.95 7.67
CA ILE A 169 7.66 -14.64 7.23
C ILE A 169 8.58 -14.79 6.01
N ARG A 170 8.38 -13.93 5.04
CA ARG A 170 9.32 -13.70 3.95
C ARG A 170 10.08 -12.42 4.24
N ASN A 171 11.18 -12.57 4.98
CA ASN A 171 12.05 -11.44 5.30
C ASN A 171 12.93 -11.08 4.09
N ARG A 172 12.71 -9.88 3.58
CA ARG A 172 13.47 -9.23 2.49
C ARG A 172 14.09 -7.92 2.96
N SER A 173 13.99 -7.63 4.26
CA SER A 173 14.56 -6.44 4.88
C SER A 173 16.02 -6.63 5.23
N SER A 174 16.67 -5.55 5.69
CA SER A 174 18.03 -5.58 6.27
C SER A 174 18.05 -6.05 7.71
N GLU A 175 16.89 -6.11 8.39
CA GLU A 175 16.80 -6.43 9.81
C GLU A 175 16.73 -7.94 10.04
N GLY A 176 17.43 -8.40 11.08
CA GLY A 176 17.33 -9.77 11.58
C GLY A 176 16.08 -9.95 12.46
N LEU A 177 15.64 -11.20 12.61
CA LEU A 177 14.53 -11.54 13.50
C LEU A 177 15.04 -12.17 14.84
N ASP A 178 16.35 -12.22 15.02
CA ASP A 178 16.97 -12.76 16.24
C ASP A 178 16.61 -11.85 17.44
N GLY A 179 15.99 -12.43 18.46
CA GLY A 179 15.56 -11.70 19.67
C GLY A 179 14.16 -11.08 19.58
N VAL A 180 13.50 -11.10 18.43
CA VAL A 180 12.09 -10.71 18.32
C VAL A 180 11.22 -11.88 18.79
N ASP A 181 10.49 -11.70 19.89
CA ASP A 181 9.59 -12.73 20.38
C ASP A 181 8.31 -12.80 19.53
N LEU A 182 8.33 -13.71 18.55
CA LEU A 182 7.18 -13.98 17.68
C LEU A 182 6.38 -15.24 18.14
N ASP A 183 6.80 -15.89 19.18
CA ASP A 183 6.19 -17.15 19.65
C ASP A 183 5.11 -16.95 20.71
N SER A 184 5.22 -15.91 21.54
CA SER A 184 4.30 -15.66 22.65
C SER A 184 2.90 -15.18 22.22
N GLY A 185 2.76 -14.61 21.04
CA GLY A 185 1.52 -13.96 20.61
C GLY A 185 1.25 -12.59 21.26
N SER A 186 2.20 -12.08 22.08
CA SER A 186 2.10 -10.76 22.72
C SER A 186 2.50 -9.64 21.74
N PHE A 187 1.89 -8.48 21.91
CA PHE A 187 2.19 -7.25 21.17
C PHE A 187 1.84 -6.03 22.05
N ALA A 188 2.43 -4.86 21.78
CA ALA A 188 2.31 -3.71 22.65
C ALA A 188 0.95 -3.00 22.60
N ALA A 189 0.26 -3.01 21.45
CA ALA A 189 -1.03 -2.36 21.30
C ALA A 189 -2.10 -3.09 22.14
N THR A 190 -2.93 -2.33 22.87
CA THR A 190 -4.01 -2.90 23.69
C THR A 190 -5.34 -2.28 23.33
N LEU A 191 -6.42 -3.06 23.36
CA LEU A 191 -7.76 -2.59 23.05
C LEU A 191 -8.30 -1.73 24.20
N PRO A 192 -8.52 -0.40 24.01
CA PRO A 192 -9.12 0.45 25.03
C PRO A 192 -10.56 0.04 25.39
N ALA A 193 -11.00 0.42 26.60
CA ALA A 193 -12.35 0.08 27.06
C ALA A 193 -13.43 0.93 26.41
N GLU A 194 -13.11 2.16 26.03
CA GLU A 194 -14.06 3.17 25.52
C GLU A 194 -13.49 3.91 24.32
N GLY A 195 -14.37 4.50 23.51
CA GLY A 195 -14.05 5.28 22.34
C GLY A 195 -13.74 4.43 21.10
N PRO A 196 -13.46 5.08 19.97
CA PRO A 196 -12.99 4.40 18.76
C PRO A 196 -11.66 3.69 19.03
N GLN A 197 -11.59 2.42 18.66
CA GLN A 197 -10.49 1.52 19.00
C GLN A 197 -9.65 1.14 17.79
N VAL A 198 -10.29 1.04 16.61
CA VAL A 198 -9.70 0.68 15.34
C VAL A 198 -10.00 1.76 14.32
N LEU A 199 -8.98 2.18 13.58
CA LEU A 199 -9.10 3.01 12.39
C LEU A 199 -8.76 2.16 11.17
N ILE A 200 -9.67 2.10 10.20
CA ILE A 200 -9.41 1.57 8.87
C ILE A 200 -9.15 2.74 7.93
N VAL A 201 -8.05 2.69 7.21
CA VAL A 201 -7.66 3.64 6.16
C VAL A 201 -7.28 2.89 4.90
N HIS A 202 -7.15 3.62 3.80
CA HIS A 202 -6.68 3.12 2.52
C HIS A 202 -5.72 4.13 1.92
N THR A 203 -4.40 3.89 2.05
CA THR A 203 -3.42 4.76 1.39
C THR A 203 -3.61 4.74 -0.12
N HIS A 204 -3.99 3.59 -0.68
CA HIS A 204 -4.36 3.43 -2.08
C HIS A 204 -5.85 3.08 -2.24
N ALA A 205 -6.73 3.99 -1.83
CA ALA A 205 -8.18 3.80 -1.78
C ALA A 205 -8.83 3.53 -3.16
N SER A 206 -8.18 3.95 -4.26
CA SER A 206 -8.65 3.66 -5.61
C SER A 206 -8.37 2.23 -6.09
N GLU A 207 -7.61 1.42 -5.36
CA GLU A 207 -7.32 0.04 -5.72
C GLU A 207 -8.58 -0.78 -5.89
N ALA A 208 -8.65 -1.51 -7.02
CA ALA A 208 -9.83 -2.27 -7.42
C ALA A 208 -9.44 -3.68 -7.88
N TYR A 209 -10.45 -4.50 -8.11
CA TYR A 209 -10.33 -5.91 -8.44
C TYR A 209 -10.75 -6.19 -9.88
N THR A 210 -10.45 -7.38 -10.41
CA THR A 210 -10.95 -7.82 -11.71
C THR A 210 -12.38 -8.32 -11.58
N MET A 211 -13.32 -7.49 -12.01
CA MET A 211 -14.74 -7.78 -11.87
C MET A 211 -15.19 -8.84 -12.91
N PRO A 212 -16.19 -9.66 -12.58
CA PRO A 212 -16.87 -10.51 -13.56
C PRO A 212 -17.45 -9.72 -14.74
N GLU A 213 -17.70 -10.40 -15.85
CA GLU A 213 -18.32 -9.79 -17.03
C GLU A 213 -19.65 -9.10 -16.67
N GLY A 214 -19.86 -7.89 -17.19
CA GLY A 214 -21.05 -7.07 -16.93
C GLY A 214 -21.06 -6.35 -15.59
N GLN A 215 -20.09 -6.56 -14.70
CA GLN A 215 -20.00 -5.92 -13.38
C GLN A 215 -18.87 -4.86 -13.27
N GLY A 216 -18.29 -4.46 -14.40
CA GLY A 216 -17.15 -3.54 -14.44
C GLY A 216 -17.37 -2.19 -13.76
N TYR A 217 -16.33 -1.39 -13.71
CA TYR A 217 -16.30 -0.03 -13.19
C TYR A 217 -15.62 0.91 -14.18
N VAL A 218 -15.77 2.22 -13.98
CA VAL A 218 -15.01 3.23 -14.72
C VAL A 218 -13.60 3.25 -14.14
N SER A 219 -12.62 2.91 -14.98
CA SER A 219 -11.21 2.85 -14.58
C SER A 219 -10.62 4.26 -14.48
N THR A 220 -9.90 4.53 -13.40
CA THR A 220 -9.05 5.73 -13.20
C THR A 220 -7.56 5.43 -13.33
N GLY A 221 -7.20 4.16 -13.58
CA GLY A 221 -5.83 3.67 -13.71
C GLY A 221 -5.79 2.16 -13.82
N ASN A 222 -4.62 1.56 -13.74
CA ASN A 222 -4.44 0.11 -13.84
C ASN A 222 -5.06 -0.59 -12.62
N TYR A 223 -6.21 -1.25 -12.82
CA TYR A 223 -7.04 -1.83 -11.75
C TYR A 223 -7.35 -0.83 -10.63
N ARG A 224 -7.79 0.40 -11.01
CA ARG A 224 -8.15 1.47 -10.09
C ARG A 224 -9.46 2.12 -10.49
N THR A 225 -10.22 2.58 -9.49
CA THR A 225 -11.48 3.28 -9.68
C THR A 225 -11.73 4.29 -8.55
N SER A 226 -12.47 5.34 -8.84
CA SER A 226 -13.04 6.23 -7.82
C SER A 226 -14.40 5.77 -7.28
N ASP A 227 -14.93 4.66 -7.80
CA ASP A 227 -16.14 4.02 -7.29
C ASP A 227 -15.80 3.20 -6.05
N ASP A 228 -16.08 3.75 -4.88
CA ASP A 228 -15.78 3.14 -3.58
C ASP A 228 -16.55 1.84 -3.31
N THR A 229 -17.61 1.57 -4.06
CA THR A 229 -18.34 0.29 -4.01
C THR A 229 -17.63 -0.84 -4.77
N LYS A 230 -16.58 -0.53 -5.52
CA LYS A 230 -15.84 -1.46 -6.38
C LYS A 230 -14.34 -1.52 -6.05
N SER A 231 -13.90 -0.78 -5.03
CA SER A 231 -12.51 -0.71 -4.59
C SER A 231 -12.27 -1.42 -3.26
N VAL A 232 -11.04 -1.34 -2.76
CA VAL A 232 -10.64 -1.83 -1.42
C VAL A 232 -11.47 -1.20 -0.30
N ILE A 233 -12.05 -0.01 -0.51
CA ILE A 233 -12.96 0.63 0.45
C ILE A 233 -14.16 -0.29 0.74
N ARG A 234 -14.71 -0.94 -0.27
CA ARG A 234 -15.83 -1.87 -0.07
C ARG A 234 -15.44 -3.08 0.79
N VAL A 235 -14.19 -3.55 0.68
CA VAL A 235 -13.64 -4.59 1.56
C VAL A 235 -13.49 -4.04 2.98
N GLY A 236 -13.00 -2.81 3.13
CA GLY A 236 -12.92 -2.10 4.42
C GLY A 236 -14.28 -1.97 5.12
N ASP A 237 -15.38 -1.72 4.39
CA ASP A 237 -16.75 -1.70 4.94
C ASP A 237 -17.10 -3.03 5.61
N GLU A 238 -16.77 -4.16 4.95
CA GLU A 238 -17.07 -5.49 5.46
C GLU A 238 -16.20 -5.85 6.68
N ILE A 239 -14.92 -5.47 6.65
CA ILE A 239 -14.03 -5.61 7.81
C ILE A 239 -14.58 -4.80 8.99
N ALA A 240 -14.98 -3.55 8.78
CA ALA A 240 -15.56 -2.70 9.82
C ALA A 240 -16.85 -3.30 10.41
N ALA A 241 -17.73 -3.84 9.56
CA ALA A 241 -18.97 -4.47 9.97
C ALA A 241 -18.72 -5.70 10.87
N VAL A 242 -17.77 -6.58 10.47
CA VAL A 242 -17.39 -7.74 11.26
C VAL A 242 -16.78 -7.32 12.61
N LEU A 243 -15.82 -6.40 12.63
CA LEU A 243 -15.20 -5.93 13.88
C LEU A 243 -16.26 -5.32 14.81
N SER A 244 -17.20 -4.54 14.26
CA SER A 244 -18.31 -3.95 15.02
C SER A 244 -19.22 -5.02 15.64
N SER A 245 -19.41 -6.16 14.97
CA SER A 245 -20.20 -7.28 15.52
C SER A 245 -19.57 -7.91 16.76
N TYR A 246 -18.26 -7.72 16.97
CA TYR A 246 -17.53 -8.10 18.18
C TYR A 246 -17.54 -7.01 19.27
N GLY A 247 -18.29 -5.93 19.09
CA GLY A 247 -18.33 -4.79 20.02
C GLY A 247 -17.12 -3.87 19.93
N ILE A 248 -16.31 -3.97 18.87
CA ILE A 248 -15.17 -3.10 18.62
C ILE A 248 -15.68 -1.84 17.90
N THR A 249 -15.37 -0.66 18.44
CA THR A 249 -15.74 0.62 17.81
C THR A 249 -14.73 0.97 16.73
N VAL A 250 -15.18 0.97 15.47
CA VAL A 250 -14.35 1.17 14.28
C VAL A 250 -14.66 2.51 13.62
N LEU A 251 -13.63 3.25 13.25
CA LEU A 251 -13.70 4.35 12.29
C LEU A 251 -13.17 3.86 10.95
N HIS A 252 -13.87 4.19 9.87
CA HIS A 252 -13.46 3.83 8.52
C HIS A 252 -13.34 5.08 7.67
N ASP A 253 -12.11 5.48 7.35
CA ASP A 253 -11.83 6.58 6.43
C ASP A 253 -11.92 6.10 4.97
N ARG A 254 -12.61 6.89 4.15
CA ARG A 254 -12.89 6.58 2.74
C ARG A 254 -12.22 7.58 1.80
N THR A 255 -11.26 8.35 2.29
CA THR A 255 -10.56 9.37 1.51
C THR A 255 -9.73 8.73 0.40
N LEU A 256 -9.87 9.22 -0.83
CA LEU A 256 -9.09 8.78 -1.98
C LEU A 256 -7.70 9.47 -1.95
N HIS A 257 -6.77 8.95 -1.13
CA HIS A 257 -5.44 9.54 -0.96
C HIS A 257 -4.56 9.44 -2.22
N ASP A 258 -4.84 8.50 -3.12
CA ASP A 258 -4.08 8.21 -4.33
C ASP A 258 -4.77 8.71 -5.62
N ASN A 259 -5.84 9.48 -5.52
CA ASN A 259 -6.56 10.04 -6.66
C ASN A 259 -6.83 11.54 -6.42
N PRO A 260 -6.56 12.46 -7.38
CA PRO A 260 -6.06 12.20 -8.73
C PRO A 260 -4.54 11.92 -8.83
N TYR A 261 -3.78 12.12 -7.76
CA TYR A 261 -2.32 11.95 -7.77
C TYR A 261 -1.93 10.74 -6.93
N TYR A 262 -1.28 9.76 -7.58
CA TYR A 262 -0.78 8.57 -6.89
C TYR A 262 0.39 8.90 -5.94
N ASN A 263 1.36 9.68 -6.43
CA ASN A 263 2.52 10.10 -5.65
C ASN A 263 2.09 10.92 -4.44
N GLY A 264 2.75 10.70 -3.29
CA GLY A 264 2.43 11.37 -2.03
C GLY A 264 1.18 10.80 -1.31
N ALA A 265 0.61 9.68 -1.76
CA ALA A 265 -0.54 9.05 -1.10
C ALA A 265 -0.24 8.71 0.37
N TYR A 266 0.97 8.18 0.67
CA TYR A 266 1.39 7.89 2.05
C TYR A 266 1.49 9.14 2.93
N THR A 267 1.92 10.27 2.40
CA THR A 267 1.93 11.54 3.15
C THR A 267 0.51 11.98 3.47
N ARG A 268 -0.38 11.96 2.50
CA ARG A 268 -1.79 12.34 2.71
C ARG A 268 -2.52 11.40 3.67
N SER A 269 -2.29 10.09 3.58
CA SER A 269 -2.86 9.13 4.53
C SER A 269 -2.27 9.28 5.93
N ALA A 270 -0.98 9.62 6.07
CA ALA A 270 -0.36 9.94 7.35
C ALA A 270 -1.04 11.14 8.02
N ASP A 271 -1.29 12.23 7.27
CA ASP A 271 -2.00 13.40 7.78
C ASP A 271 -3.43 13.04 8.25
N THR A 272 -4.12 12.18 7.50
CA THR A 272 -5.44 11.66 7.88
C THR A 272 -5.36 10.83 9.16
N ILE A 273 -4.43 9.87 9.26
CA ILE A 273 -4.24 9.05 10.47
C ILE A 273 -3.95 9.94 11.68
N ALA A 274 -3.02 10.91 11.55
CA ALA A 274 -2.67 11.85 12.61
C ALA A 274 -3.89 12.64 13.11
N SER A 275 -4.73 13.14 12.18
CA SER A 275 -5.96 13.88 12.50
C SER A 275 -6.97 13.02 13.29
N TYR A 276 -7.12 11.74 12.91
CA TYR A 276 -7.98 10.82 13.66
C TYR A 276 -7.42 10.51 15.04
N GLN A 277 -6.11 10.28 15.18
CA GLN A 277 -5.47 10.00 16.47
C GLN A 277 -5.50 11.20 17.42
N GLU A 278 -5.37 12.42 16.90
CA GLU A 278 -5.53 13.65 17.68
C GLU A 278 -6.97 13.77 18.23
N LYS A 279 -7.96 13.52 17.37
CA LYS A 279 -9.38 13.61 17.74
C LYS A 279 -9.83 12.46 18.66
N TYR A 280 -9.25 11.28 18.45
CA TYR A 280 -9.62 10.03 19.15
C TYR A 280 -8.38 9.30 19.67
N PRO A 281 -7.82 9.73 20.80
CA PRO A 281 -6.62 9.10 21.38
C PRO A 281 -6.81 7.64 21.79
N SER A 282 -8.04 7.13 21.77
CA SER A 282 -8.37 5.73 22.01
C SER A 282 -8.09 4.80 20.82
N ILE A 283 -7.74 5.34 19.63
CA ILE A 283 -7.35 4.52 18.48
C ILE A 283 -6.03 3.82 18.80
N ALA A 284 -6.09 2.52 19.03
CA ALA A 284 -4.94 1.68 19.30
C ALA A 284 -4.45 0.92 18.06
N PHE A 285 -5.36 0.62 17.12
CA PHE A 285 -5.08 -0.16 15.94
C PHE A 285 -5.39 0.62 14.67
N VAL A 286 -4.47 0.58 13.70
CA VAL A 286 -4.65 1.18 12.37
C VAL A 286 -4.48 0.08 11.32
N LEU A 287 -5.52 -0.17 10.54
CA LEU A 287 -5.51 -1.11 9.42
C LEU A 287 -5.45 -0.30 8.11
N ASP A 288 -4.31 -0.32 7.42
CA ASP A 288 -4.20 0.20 6.06
C ASP A 288 -4.54 -0.94 5.09
N VAL A 289 -5.76 -0.92 4.54
CA VAL A 289 -6.30 -2.03 3.76
C VAL A 289 -6.08 -1.77 2.27
N HIS A 290 -5.37 -2.69 1.64
CA HIS A 290 -4.95 -2.69 0.25
C HIS A 290 -5.36 -3.96 -0.49
N ARG A 291 -5.01 -4.05 -1.75
CA ARG A 291 -4.95 -5.30 -2.54
C ARG A 291 -3.58 -5.40 -3.23
N ASP A 292 -3.04 -6.62 -3.32
CA ASP A 292 -1.76 -6.87 -3.97
C ASP A 292 -1.86 -6.77 -5.52
N ALA A 293 -0.71 -6.65 -6.19
CA ALA A 293 -0.58 -6.73 -7.64
C ALA A 293 0.38 -7.87 -7.98
N VAL A 294 -0.17 -8.98 -8.48
CA VAL A 294 0.62 -10.17 -8.81
C VAL A 294 0.41 -10.54 -10.26
N GLU A 295 1.49 -10.47 -11.03
CA GLU A 295 1.47 -10.69 -12.47
C GLU A 295 2.38 -11.84 -12.90
N ASP A 296 2.01 -12.49 -14.00
CA ASP A 296 2.92 -13.42 -14.69
C ASP A 296 3.96 -12.66 -15.54
N ALA A 297 4.89 -13.41 -16.11
CA ALA A 297 5.95 -12.85 -16.95
C ALA A 297 5.44 -12.08 -18.19
N SER A 298 4.17 -12.24 -18.55
CA SER A 298 3.50 -11.51 -19.65
C SER A 298 2.71 -10.29 -19.17
N GLY A 299 2.71 -10.00 -17.86
CA GLY A 299 1.96 -8.89 -17.27
C GLY A 299 0.48 -9.18 -17.04
N ARG A 300 0.07 -10.48 -17.07
CA ARG A 300 -1.32 -10.85 -16.76
C ARG A 300 -1.46 -11.07 -15.26
N GLN A 301 -2.50 -10.48 -14.67
CA GLN A 301 -2.80 -10.64 -13.26
C GLN A 301 -3.14 -12.11 -12.93
N TYR A 302 -2.75 -12.51 -11.70
CA TYR A 302 -3.25 -13.70 -11.04
C TYR A 302 -4.29 -13.33 -10.00
N LYS A 303 -5.26 -14.21 -9.78
CA LYS A 303 -6.01 -14.22 -8.54
C LYS A 303 -5.34 -15.16 -7.53
N LEU A 304 -5.20 -14.68 -6.31
CA LEU A 304 -4.63 -15.43 -5.20
C LEU A 304 -5.76 -16.01 -4.36
N ILE A 305 -5.87 -17.34 -4.33
CA ILE A 305 -6.95 -18.04 -3.63
C ILE A 305 -6.39 -19.04 -2.61
N THR A 306 -7.18 -19.32 -1.58
CA THR A 306 -6.83 -20.35 -0.60
C THR A 306 -6.97 -21.76 -1.18
N ALA A 307 -6.24 -22.71 -0.60
CA ALA A 307 -6.39 -24.12 -0.97
C ALA A 307 -7.63 -24.76 -0.34
N GLU A 308 -8.11 -24.21 0.79
CA GLU A 308 -9.27 -24.68 1.53
C GLU A 308 -10.58 -24.33 0.84
N ASP A 309 -10.67 -23.12 0.28
CA ASP A 309 -11.84 -22.66 -0.47
C ASP A 309 -11.39 -21.75 -1.64
N PRO A 310 -11.55 -22.20 -2.90
CA PRO A 310 -11.13 -21.41 -4.07
C PRO A 310 -11.93 -20.12 -4.29
N ARG A 311 -13.00 -19.90 -3.53
CA ARG A 311 -13.79 -18.67 -3.55
C ARG A 311 -13.21 -17.60 -2.60
N MET A 312 -12.25 -17.96 -1.74
CA MET A 312 -11.66 -17.08 -0.76
C MET A 312 -10.29 -16.60 -1.22
N ALA A 313 -10.11 -15.28 -1.34
CA ALA A 313 -8.81 -14.69 -1.64
C ALA A 313 -7.79 -14.96 -0.51
N GLN A 314 -6.49 -14.96 -0.85
CA GLN A 314 -5.44 -14.97 0.17
C GLN A 314 -5.19 -13.56 0.71
N VAL A 315 -4.72 -13.48 1.97
CA VAL A 315 -4.38 -12.23 2.68
C VAL A 315 -2.89 -12.20 2.97
N CYS A 316 -2.27 -11.02 2.99
CA CYS A 316 -0.86 -10.84 3.35
C CYS A 316 -0.66 -9.58 4.18
N PHE A 317 0.14 -9.66 5.23
CA PHE A 317 0.68 -8.46 5.86
C PHE A 317 1.95 -8.00 5.17
N ILE A 318 2.06 -6.69 4.91
CA ILE A 318 3.28 -6.03 4.48
C ILE A 318 3.78 -5.20 5.66
N MET A 319 4.93 -5.60 6.20
CA MET A 319 5.50 -4.98 7.39
C MET A 319 6.81 -4.27 7.04
N GLY A 320 6.91 -3.00 7.45
CA GLY A 320 8.07 -2.18 7.25
C GLY A 320 8.99 -2.19 8.47
N VAL A 321 10.32 -2.08 8.23
CA VAL A 321 11.32 -2.03 9.32
C VAL A 321 12.00 -0.66 9.45
N ASN A 322 11.70 0.32 8.60
CA ASN A 322 12.36 1.62 8.61
C ASN A 322 11.74 2.60 9.62
N HIS A 323 11.45 2.12 10.83
CA HIS A 323 10.99 2.96 11.94
C HIS A 323 11.24 2.25 13.28
N ASP A 324 11.30 3.02 14.35
CA ASP A 324 11.41 2.48 15.71
C ASP A 324 10.11 1.74 16.09
N GLY A 325 10.24 0.60 16.78
CA GLY A 325 9.09 -0.19 17.24
C GLY A 325 8.45 -1.08 16.18
N TRP A 326 9.07 -1.28 15.01
CA TRP A 326 8.59 -2.17 13.96
C TRP A 326 8.36 -3.63 14.45
N GLU A 327 9.12 -4.06 15.46
CA GLU A 327 8.98 -5.38 16.06
C GLU A 327 7.60 -5.56 16.69
N GLU A 328 7.02 -4.52 17.31
CA GLU A 328 5.70 -4.59 17.94
C GLU A 328 4.59 -4.69 16.87
N ASN A 329 4.72 -3.97 15.76
CA ASN A 329 3.81 -4.12 14.64
C ASN A 329 3.91 -5.53 14.02
N LEU A 330 5.14 -6.07 13.89
CA LEU A 330 5.35 -7.44 13.40
C LEU A 330 4.78 -8.49 14.36
N LYS A 331 4.91 -8.31 15.69
CA LYS A 331 4.31 -9.21 16.70
C LYS A 331 2.78 -9.25 16.58
N LEU A 332 2.13 -8.10 16.36
CA LEU A 332 0.69 -8.05 16.08
C LEU A 332 0.34 -8.85 14.83
N ALA A 333 1.05 -8.61 13.71
CA ALA A 333 0.82 -9.33 12.46
C ALA A 333 1.01 -10.84 12.63
N ALA A 334 2.06 -11.26 13.37
CA ALA A 334 2.33 -12.66 13.68
C ALA A 334 1.22 -13.29 14.55
N ALA A 335 0.72 -12.57 15.57
CA ALA A 335 -0.37 -13.03 16.42
C ALA A 335 -1.66 -13.26 15.61
N VAL A 336 -2.01 -12.32 14.72
CA VAL A 336 -3.18 -12.45 13.83
C VAL A 336 -3.00 -13.62 12.86
N GLN A 337 -1.82 -13.75 12.23
CA GLN A 337 -1.53 -14.87 11.34
C GLN A 337 -1.66 -16.20 12.08
N ARG A 338 -1.09 -16.32 13.28
CA ARG A 338 -1.20 -17.53 14.14
C ARG A 338 -2.65 -17.91 14.41
N THR A 339 -3.52 -16.96 14.69
CA THR A 339 -4.94 -17.20 14.91
C THR A 339 -5.62 -17.75 13.65
N LEU A 340 -5.36 -17.14 12.50
CA LEU A 340 -6.05 -17.45 11.25
C LEU A 340 -5.61 -18.77 10.60
N VAL A 341 -4.31 -19.11 10.68
CA VAL A 341 -3.80 -20.34 10.04
C VAL A 341 -4.24 -21.63 10.73
N GLN A 342 -4.84 -21.55 11.92
CA GLN A 342 -5.40 -22.70 12.61
C GLN A 342 -6.60 -23.29 11.87
N ASP A 343 -7.49 -22.41 11.38
CA ASP A 343 -8.70 -22.80 10.65
C ASP A 343 -8.52 -22.77 9.14
N TYR A 344 -7.64 -21.86 8.64
CA TYR A 344 -7.38 -21.61 7.23
C TYR A 344 -5.87 -21.57 6.95
N PRO A 345 -5.19 -22.73 6.85
CA PRO A 345 -3.73 -22.83 6.75
C PRO A 345 -3.09 -22.06 5.58
N THR A 346 -3.84 -21.78 4.50
CA THR A 346 -3.34 -21.04 3.34
C THR A 346 -3.98 -19.66 3.15
N LEU A 347 -4.86 -19.21 4.06
CA LEU A 347 -5.44 -17.87 3.97
C LEU A 347 -4.35 -16.80 4.06
N MET A 348 -3.50 -16.91 5.10
CA MET A 348 -2.41 -15.97 5.29
C MET A 348 -1.17 -16.42 4.51
N ARG A 349 -0.78 -15.62 3.53
CA ARG A 349 0.53 -15.74 2.90
C ARG A 349 1.64 -15.41 3.92
N PRO A 350 2.90 -15.84 3.68
CA PRO A 350 4.01 -15.38 4.53
C PRO A 350 4.01 -13.85 4.67
N ILE A 351 4.11 -13.35 5.91
CA ILE A 351 4.24 -11.91 6.18
C ILE A 351 5.44 -11.38 5.40
N SER A 352 5.26 -10.33 4.62
CA SER A 352 6.32 -9.71 3.84
C SER A 352 7.00 -8.62 4.67
N LEU A 353 8.24 -8.88 5.13
CA LEU A 353 9.03 -7.92 5.89
C LEU A 353 10.02 -7.21 4.95
N ILE A 354 9.98 -5.87 4.90
CA ILE A 354 10.73 -5.07 3.91
C ILE A 354 11.24 -3.75 4.47
N ASN A 355 12.21 -3.13 3.78
CA ASN A 355 12.79 -1.83 4.15
C ASN A 355 11.86 -0.68 3.71
N ALA A 356 10.81 -0.43 4.48
CA ALA A 356 9.86 0.67 4.30
C ALA A 356 9.25 1.08 5.64
N ASN A 357 8.42 2.15 5.67
CA ASN A 357 7.69 2.55 6.87
C ASN A 357 6.18 2.28 6.75
N TYR A 358 5.56 2.63 5.61
CA TYR A 358 4.10 2.47 5.38
C TYR A 358 3.23 3.08 6.49
N ASN A 359 3.62 4.23 7.04
CA ASN A 359 2.95 4.89 8.17
C ASN A 359 2.79 4.01 9.44
N GLN A 360 3.49 2.86 9.49
CA GLN A 360 3.41 1.94 10.63
C GLN A 360 4.07 2.48 11.89
N SER A 361 4.95 3.49 11.77
CA SER A 361 5.51 4.23 12.90
C SER A 361 4.47 5.02 13.71
N MET A 362 3.26 5.21 13.19
CA MET A 362 2.24 6.05 13.83
C MET A 362 1.55 5.37 15.01
N SER A 363 1.60 4.04 15.11
CA SER A 363 1.07 3.27 16.23
C SER A 363 1.73 1.89 16.29
N SER A 364 2.00 1.36 17.49
CA SER A 364 2.42 -0.04 17.68
C SER A 364 1.35 -1.07 17.25
N GLY A 365 0.13 -0.61 16.98
CA GLY A 365 -0.96 -1.42 16.42
C GLY A 365 -1.23 -1.16 14.93
N SER A 366 -0.29 -0.53 14.20
CA SER A 366 -0.46 -0.26 12.77
C SER A 366 0.02 -1.44 11.92
N VAL A 367 -0.81 -1.87 10.97
CA VAL A 367 -0.47 -2.91 9.99
C VAL A 367 -1.02 -2.55 8.61
N LEU A 368 -0.26 -2.90 7.56
CA LEU A 368 -0.75 -2.88 6.19
C LEU A 368 -1.17 -4.30 5.81
N VAL A 369 -2.39 -4.43 5.30
CA VAL A 369 -2.96 -5.72 4.91
C VAL A 369 -3.43 -5.72 3.46
N GLU A 370 -2.87 -6.62 2.67
CA GLU A 370 -3.28 -6.94 1.31
C GLU A 370 -4.39 -7.96 1.35
N VAL A 371 -5.59 -7.62 0.92
CA VAL A 371 -6.74 -8.53 0.86
C VAL A 371 -6.98 -8.94 -0.58
N GLY A 372 -6.49 -10.11 -0.95
CA GLY A 372 -6.45 -10.55 -2.34
C GLY A 372 -5.42 -9.82 -3.18
N ALA A 373 -5.58 -9.91 -4.49
CA ALA A 373 -4.77 -9.22 -5.51
C ALA A 373 -5.69 -8.64 -6.60
N ALA A 374 -5.15 -7.77 -7.45
CA ALA A 374 -5.89 -7.16 -8.56
C ALA A 374 -6.64 -8.19 -9.45
N GLY A 375 -6.10 -9.39 -9.56
CA GLY A 375 -6.73 -10.50 -10.33
C GLY A 375 -7.92 -11.16 -9.63
N ASN A 376 -8.10 -11.00 -8.31
CA ASN A 376 -9.27 -11.51 -7.61
C ASN A 376 -10.54 -10.75 -8.00
N SER A 377 -11.70 -11.38 -7.83
CA SER A 377 -12.98 -10.66 -7.82
C SER A 377 -13.19 -9.94 -6.48
N LEU A 378 -14.07 -8.94 -6.49
CA LEU A 378 -14.44 -8.24 -5.26
C LEU A 378 -15.08 -9.18 -4.23
N ASP A 379 -15.93 -10.13 -4.66
CA ASP A 379 -16.57 -11.08 -3.77
C ASP A 379 -15.56 -12.03 -3.10
N GLU A 380 -14.52 -12.47 -3.84
CA GLU A 380 -13.44 -13.28 -3.27
C GLU A 380 -12.65 -12.49 -2.20
N ALA A 381 -12.41 -11.19 -2.43
CA ALA A 381 -11.74 -10.30 -1.49
C ALA A 381 -12.62 -9.98 -0.27
N ILE A 382 -13.92 -9.74 -0.46
CA ILE A 382 -14.88 -9.53 0.64
C ILE A 382 -14.93 -10.75 1.54
N TYR A 383 -15.03 -11.95 0.97
CA TYR A 383 -15.02 -13.19 1.76
C TYR A 383 -13.76 -13.27 2.63
N ALA A 384 -12.58 -13.09 2.02
CA ALA A 384 -11.31 -13.10 2.74
C ALA A 384 -11.24 -12.00 3.81
N GLY A 385 -11.71 -10.78 3.50
CA GLY A 385 -11.76 -9.66 4.44
C GLY A 385 -12.62 -9.93 5.67
N ARG A 386 -13.78 -10.57 5.50
CA ARG A 386 -14.64 -10.98 6.63
C ARG A 386 -13.96 -12.02 7.50
N VAL A 387 -13.35 -13.07 6.91
CA VAL A 387 -12.61 -14.10 7.67
C VAL A 387 -11.39 -13.51 8.38
N PHE A 388 -10.65 -12.62 7.71
CA PHE A 388 -9.55 -11.87 8.31
C PHE A 388 -10.03 -11.07 9.53
N ALA A 389 -11.13 -10.33 9.41
CA ALA A 389 -11.66 -9.50 10.48
C ALA A 389 -12.09 -10.33 11.70
N HIS A 390 -12.67 -11.53 11.52
CA HIS A 390 -12.94 -12.47 12.61
C HIS A 390 -11.66 -12.87 13.36
N GLY A 391 -10.60 -13.23 12.64
CA GLY A 391 -9.31 -13.60 13.25
C GLY A 391 -8.64 -12.41 13.94
N PHE A 392 -8.69 -11.22 13.33
CA PHE A 392 -8.17 -9.99 13.92
C PHE A 392 -8.91 -9.65 15.22
N ALA A 393 -10.27 -9.68 15.21
CA ALA A 393 -11.08 -9.42 16.40
C ALA A 393 -10.75 -10.39 17.54
N LYS A 394 -10.70 -11.70 17.25
CA LYS A 394 -10.33 -12.72 18.24
C LYS A 394 -8.95 -12.46 18.86
N THR A 395 -7.99 -12.06 18.03
CA THR A 395 -6.61 -11.76 18.46
C THR A 395 -6.56 -10.57 19.41
N ILE A 396 -7.15 -9.42 19.03
CA ILE A 396 -7.07 -8.20 19.83
C ILE A 396 -7.97 -8.24 21.08
N LEU A 397 -9.07 -9.02 21.06
CA LEU A 397 -9.90 -9.26 22.25
C LEU A 397 -9.22 -10.22 23.22
N GLY A 398 -8.49 -11.22 22.74
CA GLY A 398 -7.71 -12.14 23.55
C GLY A 398 -6.59 -11.45 24.34
N SER A 399 -6.04 -10.36 23.84
CA SER A 399 -5.02 -9.56 24.53
C SER A 399 -5.52 -8.85 25.80
N LYS A 400 -6.84 -8.80 26.05
CA LYS A 400 -7.44 -8.28 27.30
C LYS A 400 -7.31 -9.23 28.49
N GLN A 401 -6.90 -10.50 28.30
CA GLN A 401 -6.89 -11.53 29.35
C GLN A 401 -5.51 -11.80 29.96
N GLY A 402 -4.52 -10.93 29.68
CA GLY A 402 -3.16 -11.00 30.20
C GLY A 402 -2.89 -10.08 31.39
#